data_046a394c54a59a2ea0f660af5b6c5681
#
_entry.id   046a394c54a59a2ea0f660af5b6c5681
#
_cell.length_a   1.000
_cell.length_b   1.000
_cell.length_c   1.000
_cell.angle_alpha   90.00
_cell.angle_beta   90.00
_cell.angle_gamma   90.00
#
_symmetry.space_group_name_H-M   'P 1'
#
loop_
_entity.id
_entity.type
_entity.pdbx_description
1 polymer ?
#
loop_
_entity_poly.entity_id
_entity_poly.type
_entity_poly.pdbx_seq_one_letter_code
_entity_poly.pdbx_strand_id
1 'polypeptide(L)'
;MNNFCKILAVSMFFISMNFTTVNAQFIGYTVELDTMFLEEGSDLEFFGTYRVYANFTNQNDAISALFSDVAALDTPPMFIDAPCGCHNPVDGSSVMDATNNSVFWSTVPDWEFDTYWTIGMTSGDATGQLPLSVGMPNGDEICSGSTNDGALFVIEIPPNALAGENLRVLIAQVTTCGNWSLQTCLSIFVDADQTNEAQSCPDLLEVVHPYIDGEC
;
A
#
# COMPACT_ATOMS: atom_id res chain seq x y z
N MET A 1 65.88 -5.74 -49.99
CA MET A 1 64.60 -6.43 -49.73
C MET A 1 64.13 -6.00 -48.33
N ASN A 2 63.26 -5.03 -48.29
CA ASN A 2 62.76 -4.44 -47.04
C ASN A 2 61.39 -5.05 -46.67
N ASN A 3 61.39 -5.83 -45.62
CA ASN A 3 60.16 -6.39 -45.05
C ASN A 3 59.50 -5.35 -44.12
N PHE A 4 58.45 -4.70 -44.60
CA PHE A 4 57.57 -3.91 -43.75
C PHE A 4 56.62 -4.80 -42.98
N CYS A 5 56.82 -4.87 -41.69
CA CYS A 5 55.89 -5.50 -40.76
C CYS A 5 54.75 -4.50 -40.45
N LYS A 6 53.55 -4.72 -40.98
CA LYS A 6 52.36 -3.94 -40.65
C LYS A 6 51.79 -4.45 -39.32
N ILE A 7 51.95 -3.66 -38.27
CA ILE A 7 51.28 -3.89 -36.97
C ILE A 7 49.86 -3.37 -37.10
N LEU A 8 48.89 -4.28 -37.07
CA LEU A 8 47.49 -3.95 -37.04
C LEU A 8 47.10 -3.68 -35.56
N ALA A 9 46.96 -2.41 -35.20
CA ALA A 9 46.47 -2.04 -33.87
C ALA A 9 44.95 -2.24 -33.84
N VAL A 10 44.50 -3.29 -33.15
CA VAL A 10 43.10 -3.52 -32.83
C VAL A 10 42.74 -2.64 -31.62
N SER A 11 42.07 -1.54 -31.86
CA SER A 11 41.53 -0.67 -30.79
C SER A 11 40.31 -1.34 -30.22
N MET A 12 40.43 -1.96 -29.01
CA MET A 12 39.32 -2.49 -28.23
C MET A 12 38.59 -1.31 -27.57
N PHE A 13 37.43 -0.94 -28.11
CA PHE A 13 36.55 0.04 -27.52
C PHE A 13 35.81 -0.64 -26.37
N PHE A 14 36.25 -0.41 -25.14
CA PHE A 14 35.48 -0.80 -23.95
C PHE A 14 34.34 0.22 -23.76
N ILE A 15 33.13 -0.16 -24.17
CA ILE A 15 31.92 0.56 -23.77
C ILE A 15 31.68 0.18 -22.30
N SER A 16 32.05 1.05 -21.37
CA SER A 16 31.62 0.94 -19.98
C SER A 16 30.13 1.23 -19.94
N MET A 17 29.31 0.19 -19.93
CA MET A 17 27.90 0.31 -19.54
C MET A 17 27.89 0.65 -18.06
N ASN A 18 27.62 1.91 -17.75
CA ASN A 18 27.22 2.31 -16.40
C ASN A 18 25.80 1.74 -16.17
N PHE A 19 25.71 0.58 -15.53
CA PHE A 19 24.47 0.13 -14.95
C PHE A 19 24.20 1.06 -13.76
N THR A 20 23.32 2.04 -13.95
CA THR A 20 22.69 2.71 -12.83
C THR A 20 21.79 1.68 -12.18
N THR A 21 22.14 1.22 -10.99
CA THR A 21 21.22 0.46 -10.16
C THR A 21 20.06 1.38 -9.85
N VAL A 22 18.93 1.17 -10.51
CA VAL A 22 17.66 1.80 -10.11
C VAL A 22 17.26 1.09 -8.82
N ASN A 23 17.43 1.77 -7.70
CA ASN A 23 16.89 1.26 -6.44
C ASN A 23 15.39 1.61 -6.43
N ALA A 24 14.56 0.68 -5.95
CA ALA A 24 13.17 0.99 -5.62
C ALA A 24 13.16 2.22 -4.74
N GLN A 25 12.44 3.24 -5.16
CA GLN A 25 12.35 4.45 -4.37
C GLN A 25 10.89 4.73 -4.03
N PHE A 26 10.50 4.30 -2.85
CA PHE A 26 9.34 4.85 -2.19
C PHE A 26 9.61 6.33 -1.89
N ILE A 27 8.67 7.20 -2.27
CA ILE A 27 8.82 8.67 -2.14
C ILE A 27 7.81 9.30 -1.18
N GLY A 28 6.97 8.49 -0.55
CA GLY A 28 5.98 8.98 0.42
C GLY A 28 4.58 8.49 0.14
N TYR A 29 3.65 8.91 0.98
CA TYR A 29 2.23 8.62 0.83
C TYR A 29 1.47 9.74 0.14
N THR A 30 0.38 9.38 -0.55
CA THR A 30 -0.69 10.29 -0.94
C THR A 30 -1.98 9.80 -0.30
N VAL A 31 -2.73 10.73 0.30
CA VAL A 31 -4.07 10.47 0.83
C VAL A 31 -5.08 11.22 -0.03
N GLU A 32 -6.05 10.50 -0.55
CA GLU A 32 -7.16 11.05 -1.31
C GLU A 32 -8.44 10.90 -0.51
N LEU A 33 -9.17 11.99 -0.27
CA LEU A 33 -10.54 11.95 0.24
C LEU A 33 -11.45 11.59 -0.94
N ASP A 34 -12.00 10.38 -0.93
CA ASP A 34 -12.86 9.86 -2.00
C ASP A 34 -14.30 10.32 -1.82
N THR A 35 -14.84 10.18 -0.62
CA THR A 35 -16.23 10.51 -0.29
C THR A 35 -16.32 11.18 1.07
N MET A 36 -17.24 12.15 1.21
CA MET A 36 -17.62 12.76 2.47
C MET A 36 -19.12 12.62 2.65
N PHE A 37 -19.56 12.06 3.76
CA PHE A 37 -20.97 11.87 4.08
C PHE A 37 -21.49 13.06 4.88
N LEU A 38 -22.37 13.84 4.26
CA LEU A 38 -22.94 15.04 4.85
C LEU A 38 -24.47 14.92 5.06
N GLU A 39 -25.03 13.74 4.84
CA GLU A 39 -26.47 13.52 4.99
C GLU A 39 -26.83 13.41 6.48
N GLU A 40 -27.57 14.40 6.97
CA GLU A 40 -28.01 14.50 8.36
C GLU A 40 -28.87 13.27 8.75
N GLY A 41 -28.49 12.61 9.84
CA GLY A 41 -29.18 11.44 10.38
C GLY A 41 -28.81 10.12 9.69
N SER A 42 -27.80 10.09 8.83
CA SER A 42 -27.23 8.84 8.35
C SER A 42 -26.26 8.26 9.39
N ASP A 43 -26.07 6.91 9.39
CA ASP A 43 -25.11 6.25 10.28
C ASP A 43 -23.64 6.65 9.97
N LEU A 44 -23.39 7.21 8.79
CA LEU A 44 -22.09 7.70 8.35
C LEU A 44 -22.00 9.24 8.32
N GLU A 45 -22.92 9.94 8.98
CA GLU A 45 -22.88 11.41 9.02
C GLU A 45 -21.53 11.91 9.53
N PHE A 46 -20.89 12.81 8.77
CA PHE A 46 -19.53 13.34 8.98
C PHE A 46 -18.37 12.36 8.80
N PHE A 47 -18.62 11.13 8.34
CA PHE A 47 -17.53 10.26 7.95
C PHE A 47 -16.92 10.68 6.61
N GLY A 48 -15.61 10.45 6.48
CA GLY A 48 -14.88 10.57 5.22
C GLY A 48 -14.20 9.26 4.87
N THR A 49 -14.32 8.84 3.60
CA THR A 49 -13.59 7.69 3.06
C THR A 49 -12.31 8.18 2.41
N TYR A 50 -11.18 7.68 2.89
CA TYR A 50 -9.84 8.04 2.44
C TYR A 50 -9.19 6.85 1.77
N ARG A 51 -8.46 7.09 0.67
CA ARG A 51 -7.59 6.12 0.03
C ARG A 51 -6.13 6.52 0.22
N VAL A 52 -5.33 5.59 0.74
CA VAL A 52 -3.91 5.79 1.01
C VAL A 52 -3.10 5.08 -0.05
N TYR A 53 -2.26 5.84 -0.74
CA TYR A 53 -1.37 5.32 -1.77
C TYR A 53 0.08 5.45 -1.35
N ALA A 54 0.85 4.38 -1.55
CA ALA A 54 2.31 4.43 -1.54
C ALA A 54 2.81 4.86 -2.92
N ASN A 55 3.67 5.88 -2.98
CA ASN A 55 4.16 6.46 -4.25
C ASN A 55 5.60 6.00 -4.53
N PHE A 56 5.90 5.83 -5.82
CA PHE A 56 7.17 5.31 -6.32
C PHE A 56 7.74 6.18 -7.44
N THR A 57 9.02 6.04 -7.72
CA THR A 57 9.67 6.67 -8.88
C THR A 57 9.70 5.77 -10.12
N ASN A 58 9.44 4.47 -9.96
CA ASN A 58 9.51 3.49 -11.04
C ASN A 58 8.19 2.72 -11.15
N GLN A 59 7.61 2.71 -12.36
CA GLN A 59 6.34 2.05 -12.66
C GLN A 59 6.37 0.52 -12.49
N ASN A 60 7.56 -0.08 -12.54
CA ASN A 60 7.74 -1.52 -12.41
C ASN A 60 7.98 -1.95 -10.96
N ASP A 61 8.15 -1.02 -10.01
CA ASP A 61 8.25 -1.40 -8.61
C ASP A 61 6.92 -1.98 -8.13
N ALA A 62 6.99 -3.03 -7.31
CA ALA A 62 5.82 -3.70 -6.79
C ALA A 62 5.88 -3.82 -5.27
N ILE A 63 4.76 -3.60 -4.59
CA ILE A 63 4.67 -3.92 -3.16
C ILE A 63 4.52 -5.43 -3.02
N SER A 64 5.47 -6.07 -2.33
CA SER A 64 5.40 -7.49 -1.96
C SER A 64 4.70 -7.69 -0.63
N ALA A 65 4.90 -6.76 0.35
CA ALA A 65 4.27 -6.81 1.64
C ALA A 65 4.11 -5.42 2.29
N LEU A 66 3.07 -5.30 3.13
CA LEU A 66 2.96 -4.34 4.21
C LEU A 66 3.21 -5.11 5.50
N PHE A 67 4.08 -4.64 6.39
CA PHE A 67 4.49 -5.46 7.52
C PHE A 67 4.95 -4.66 8.74
N SER A 68 5.03 -5.37 9.86
CA SER A 68 5.74 -4.99 11.08
C SER A 68 6.42 -6.22 11.66
N ASP A 69 7.66 -6.08 12.08
CA ASP A 69 8.42 -7.07 12.85
C ASP A 69 9.33 -6.32 13.83
N VAL A 70 8.72 -5.90 14.94
CA VAL A 70 9.39 -5.10 15.98
C VAL A 70 10.52 -5.89 16.62
N ALA A 71 10.34 -7.20 16.79
CA ALA A 71 11.28 -8.04 17.52
C ALA A 71 12.54 -8.41 16.72
N ALA A 72 12.39 -8.72 15.42
CA ALA A 72 13.50 -9.20 14.60
C ALA A 72 14.13 -8.10 13.75
N LEU A 73 13.34 -7.09 13.31
CA LEU A 73 13.78 -6.06 12.38
C LEU A 73 13.77 -4.64 12.97
N ASP A 74 13.36 -4.48 14.24
CA ASP A 74 13.24 -3.16 14.90
C ASP A 74 12.35 -2.18 14.10
N THR A 75 11.32 -2.70 13.45
CA THR A 75 10.35 -1.88 12.71
C THR A 75 9.33 -1.25 13.65
N PRO A 76 8.67 -0.13 13.28
CA PRO A 76 7.52 0.35 14.02
C PRO A 76 6.36 -0.65 13.98
N PRO A 77 5.44 -0.63 14.98
CA PRO A 77 4.20 -1.40 14.91
C PRO A 77 3.36 -0.98 13.71
N MET A 78 2.60 -1.91 13.14
CA MET A 78 1.64 -1.63 12.07
C MET A 78 0.26 -1.38 12.66
N PHE A 79 -0.39 -0.29 12.27
CA PHE A 79 -1.73 0.08 12.73
C PHE A 79 -2.42 1.11 11.82
N ILE A 80 -3.74 1.19 11.94
CA ILE A 80 -4.57 2.35 11.67
C ILE A 80 -5.14 2.76 13.03
N ASP A 81 -4.92 4.01 13.42
CA ASP A 81 -5.47 4.59 14.66
C ASP A 81 -6.44 5.70 14.28
N ALA A 82 -7.73 5.45 14.51
CA ALA A 82 -8.82 6.38 14.28
C ALA A 82 -9.66 6.48 15.55
N PRO A 83 -9.34 7.45 16.46
CA PRO A 83 -9.97 7.55 17.78
C PRO A 83 -11.49 7.76 17.73
N CYS A 84 -12.01 8.33 16.65
CA CYS A 84 -13.45 8.46 16.41
C CYS A 84 -14.11 7.11 16.06
N GLY A 85 -13.34 6.08 15.85
CA GLY A 85 -13.77 4.82 15.26
C GLY A 85 -13.72 4.85 13.74
N CYS A 86 -13.93 3.69 13.13
CA CYS A 86 -14.03 3.59 11.68
C CYS A 86 -15.23 2.74 11.27
N HIS A 87 -15.67 2.97 10.04
CA HIS A 87 -16.71 2.16 9.42
C HIS A 87 -16.07 0.87 8.90
N ASN A 88 -16.47 -0.25 9.49
CA ASN A 88 -16.03 -1.59 9.10
C ASN A 88 -17.22 -2.56 9.17
N PRO A 89 -18.15 -2.49 8.20
CA PRO A 89 -19.38 -3.28 8.18
C PRO A 89 -19.16 -4.74 7.79
N VAL A 90 -17.99 -5.07 7.24
CA VAL A 90 -17.66 -6.44 6.82
C VAL A 90 -16.98 -7.17 7.99
N ASP A 91 -17.77 -7.94 8.73
CA ASP A 91 -17.33 -8.62 9.94
C ASP A 91 -16.08 -9.51 9.72
N GLY A 92 -15.12 -9.36 10.63
CA GLY A 92 -14.03 -10.30 10.85
C GLY A 92 -12.76 -10.12 10.02
N SER A 93 -12.74 -9.23 9.04
CA SER A 93 -11.53 -8.97 8.25
C SER A 93 -11.06 -7.52 8.38
N SER A 94 -9.78 -7.34 8.67
CA SER A 94 -9.09 -6.05 8.54
C SER A 94 -8.39 -5.88 7.20
N VAL A 95 -8.50 -6.88 6.34
CA VAL A 95 -7.82 -6.97 5.04
C VAL A 95 -8.86 -7.19 3.97
N MET A 96 -8.69 -6.52 2.83
CA MET A 96 -9.55 -6.74 1.68
C MET A 96 -9.58 -8.22 1.29
N ASP A 97 -10.77 -8.77 1.15
CA ASP A 97 -11.02 -10.14 0.75
C ASP A 97 -12.20 -10.24 -0.24
N ALA A 98 -12.68 -11.45 -0.49
CA ALA A 98 -13.77 -11.70 -1.43
C ALA A 98 -15.12 -11.10 -0.98
N THR A 99 -15.28 -10.71 0.28
CA THR A 99 -16.52 -10.08 0.80
C THR A 99 -16.60 -8.60 0.40
N ASN A 100 -15.46 -7.95 0.11
CA ASN A 100 -15.40 -6.59 -0.44
C ASN A 100 -15.75 -6.52 -1.94
N ASN A 101 -16.31 -7.59 -2.52
CA ASN A 101 -16.66 -7.66 -3.92
C ASN A 101 -17.79 -6.69 -4.29
N SER A 102 -17.56 -5.85 -5.31
CA SER A 102 -18.49 -4.80 -5.76
C SER A 102 -19.87 -5.33 -6.16
N VAL A 103 -20.00 -6.62 -6.46
CA VAL A 103 -21.29 -7.25 -6.76
C VAL A 103 -22.28 -7.15 -5.59
N PHE A 104 -21.79 -7.04 -4.37
CA PHE A 104 -22.61 -6.91 -3.16
C PHE A 104 -23.07 -5.47 -2.89
N TRP A 105 -22.39 -4.45 -3.44
CA TRP A 105 -22.67 -3.03 -3.13
C TRP A 105 -24.07 -2.59 -3.55
N SER A 106 -24.66 -3.22 -4.57
CA SER A 106 -26.06 -2.97 -4.95
C SER A 106 -27.08 -3.44 -3.89
N THR A 107 -26.68 -4.37 -3.01
CA THR A 107 -27.55 -4.95 -1.96
C THR A 107 -27.18 -4.40 -0.58
N VAL A 108 -25.89 -4.16 -0.36
CA VAL A 108 -25.31 -3.61 0.87
C VAL A 108 -24.37 -2.47 0.50
N PRO A 109 -24.89 -1.27 0.21
CA PRO A 109 -24.09 -0.14 -0.30
C PRO A 109 -22.95 0.26 0.66
N ASP A 110 -23.14 0.10 1.95
CA ASP A 110 -22.15 0.50 2.97
C ASP A 110 -20.84 -0.29 2.89
N TRP A 111 -20.84 -1.47 2.24
CA TRP A 111 -19.63 -2.27 2.05
C TRP A 111 -18.63 -1.62 1.08
N GLU A 112 -19.07 -0.70 0.23
CA GLU A 112 -18.18 0.10 -0.61
C GLU A 112 -17.23 0.96 0.22
N PHE A 113 -17.67 1.38 1.41
CA PHE A 113 -16.97 2.30 2.29
C PHE A 113 -16.27 1.60 3.47
N ASP A 114 -16.11 0.29 3.38
CA ASP A 114 -15.43 -0.50 4.38
C ASP A 114 -13.99 -0.04 4.61
N THR A 115 -13.49 -0.20 5.85
CA THR A 115 -12.09 0.10 6.20
C THR A 115 -11.27 -1.18 6.11
N TYR A 116 -10.20 -1.16 5.29
CA TYR A 116 -9.36 -2.34 5.09
C TYR A 116 -7.92 -1.97 4.69
N TRP A 117 -7.00 -2.90 4.96
CA TRP A 117 -5.69 -2.94 4.35
C TRP A 117 -5.73 -3.70 3.01
N THR A 118 -4.92 -3.27 2.05
CA THR A 118 -4.87 -3.89 0.72
C THR A 118 -3.49 -3.74 0.08
N ILE A 119 -3.26 -4.45 -1.03
CA ILE A 119 -2.15 -4.21 -1.95
C ILE A 119 -2.75 -3.99 -3.34
N GLY A 120 -3.01 -2.73 -3.66
CA GLY A 120 -3.43 -2.26 -4.97
C GLY A 120 -4.88 -2.52 -5.38
N MET A 121 -5.71 -3.12 -4.52
CA MET A 121 -7.10 -3.43 -4.85
C MET A 121 -8.07 -2.46 -4.20
N THR A 122 -9.10 -2.06 -4.94
CA THR A 122 -10.23 -1.24 -4.46
C THR A 122 -11.52 -2.04 -4.32
N SER A 123 -11.55 -3.28 -4.77
CA SER A 123 -12.69 -4.20 -4.71
C SER A 123 -12.20 -5.64 -4.80
N GLY A 124 -12.82 -6.54 -4.05
CA GLY A 124 -12.49 -7.97 -4.06
C GLY A 124 -12.82 -8.70 -5.37
N ASP A 125 -13.48 -8.06 -6.35
CA ASP A 125 -13.73 -8.58 -7.69
C ASP A 125 -12.64 -8.21 -8.71
N ALA A 126 -11.63 -7.46 -8.31
CA ALA A 126 -10.51 -7.14 -9.19
C ALA A 126 -9.83 -8.42 -9.69
N THR A 127 -9.34 -8.38 -10.94
CA THR A 127 -8.66 -9.52 -11.56
C THR A 127 -7.28 -9.81 -10.98
N GLY A 128 -6.85 -9.01 -10.01
CA GLY A 128 -5.63 -9.20 -9.25
C GLY A 128 -5.74 -10.32 -8.22
N GLN A 129 -4.62 -10.67 -7.65
CA GLN A 129 -4.57 -11.61 -6.54
C GLN A 129 -4.90 -10.88 -5.24
N LEU A 130 -5.83 -11.43 -4.46
CA LEU A 130 -6.08 -11.00 -3.09
C LEU A 130 -4.81 -11.18 -2.26
N PRO A 131 -4.47 -10.20 -1.41
CA PRO A 131 -3.35 -10.36 -0.50
C PRO A 131 -3.66 -11.43 0.56
N LEU A 132 -2.60 -12.08 1.04
CA LEU A 132 -2.66 -12.97 2.19
C LEU A 132 -2.24 -12.21 3.44
N SER A 133 -2.79 -12.59 4.59
CA SER A 133 -2.46 -11.93 5.85
C SER A 133 -2.06 -12.91 6.94
N VAL A 134 -1.20 -12.46 7.84
CA VAL A 134 -0.79 -13.16 9.05
C VAL A 134 -0.60 -12.13 10.16
N GLY A 135 -1.08 -12.44 11.38
CA GLY A 135 -0.86 -11.57 12.55
C GLY A 135 -1.51 -10.18 12.47
N MET A 136 -2.45 -9.97 11.53
CA MET A 136 -3.18 -8.70 11.43
C MET A 136 -4.21 -8.57 12.57
N PRO A 137 -4.55 -7.32 13.00
CA PRO A 137 -5.65 -7.10 13.92
C PRO A 137 -6.96 -7.70 13.40
N ASN A 138 -7.87 -8.08 14.29
CA ASN A 138 -9.22 -8.48 13.89
C ASN A 138 -9.98 -7.29 13.27
N GLY A 139 -11.03 -7.56 12.48
CA GLY A 139 -11.83 -6.53 11.86
C GLY A 139 -12.36 -5.49 12.86
N ASP A 140 -12.85 -5.93 14.02
CA ASP A 140 -13.33 -5.03 15.09
C ASP A 140 -12.23 -4.14 15.70
N GLU A 141 -10.97 -4.53 15.53
CA GLU A 141 -9.80 -3.82 16.07
C GLU A 141 -9.01 -3.05 15.00
N ILE A 142 -9.48 -3.03 13.75
CA ILE A 142 -8.72 -2.46 12.64
C ILE A 142 -8.31 -1.00 12.88
N CYS A 143 -9.14 -0.22 13.53
CA CYS A 143 -8.89 1.21 13.78
C CYS A 143 -8.47 1.54 15.23
N SER A 144 -8.16 0.55 16.03
CA SER A 144 -7.72 0.73 17.43
C SER A 144 -6.64 -0.27 17.84
N GLY A 145 -6.47 -1.35 17.08
CA GLY A 145 -5.47 -2.37 17.31
C GLY A 145 -4.17 -2.09 16.57
N SER A 146 -3.10 -2.70 17.06
CA SER A 146 -1.79 -2.69 16.40
C SER A 146 -1.20 -4.08 16.37
N THR A 147 -0.33 -4.35 15.41
CA THR A 147 0.48 -5.57 15.38
C THR A 147 1.96 -5.25 15.40
N ASN A 148 2.71 -6.04 16.18
CA ASN A 148 4.17 -5.99 16.27
C ASN A 148 4.86 -7.08 15.45
N ASP A 149 4.08 -8.03 14.93
CA ASP A 149 4.53 -9.17 14.13
C ASP A 149 3.36 -9.56 13.21
N GLY A 150 3.16 -8.77 12.17
CA GLY A 150 2.08 -8.95 11.23
C GLY A 150 2.47 -8.55 9.82
N ALA A 151 1.84 -9.20 8.86
CA ALA A 151 2.06 -8.88 7.45
C ALA A 151 0.81 -9.10 6.61
N LEU A 152 0.67 -8.24 5.61
CA LEU A 152 -0.16 -8.39 4.44
C LEU A 152 0.76 -8.56 3.24
N PHE A 153 0.64 -9.62 2.45
CA PHE A 153 1.62 -9.91 1.39
C PHE A 153 1.00 -10.59 0.16
N VAL A 154 1.73 -10.53 -0.95
CA VAL A 154 1.42 -11.25 -2.18
C VAL A 154 2.53 -12.27 -2.47
N ILE A 155 2.16 -13.49 -2.92
CA ILE A 155 3.13 -14.55 -3.24
C ILE A 155 3.73 -14.34 -4.62
N GLU A 156 2.89 -13.98 -5.59
CA GLU A 156 3.29 -13.60 -6.93
C GLU A 156 2.99 -12.12 -7.12
N ILE A 157 3.66 -11.45 -8.05
CA ILE A 157 3.40 -10.03 -8.32
C ILE A 157 2.15 -9.92 -9.20
N PRO A 158 0.99 -9.62 -8.63
CA PRO A 158 -0.20 -9.37 -9.44
C PRO A 158 -0.14 -7.96 -10.04
N PRO A 159 -0.84 -7.69 -11.14
CA PRO A 159 -0.83 -6.37 -11.78
C PRO A 159 -1.20 -5.21 -10.84
N ASN A 160 -2.06 -5.46 -9.85
CA ASN A 160 -2.48 -4.46 -8.87
C ASN A 160 -1.38 -4.09 -7.85
N ALA A 161 -0.38 -4.95 -7.64
CA ALA A 161 0.74 -4.66 -6.74
C ALA A 161 1.82 -3.78 -7.40
N LEU A 162 1.79 -3.63 -8.74
CA LEU A 162 2.70 -2.76 -9.47
C LEU A 162 2.32 -1.28 -9.30
N ALA A 163 3.32 -0.41 -9.19
CA ALA A 163 3.12 1.04 -9.18
C ALA A 163 2.46 1.56 -10.46
N GLY A 164 2.72 0.90 -11.59
CA GLY A 164 2.10 1.18 -12.88
C GLY A 164 2.37 2.59 -13.40
N GLU A 165 1.58 3.02 -14.38
CA GLU A 165 1.74 4.35 -14.99
C GLU A 165 1.47 5.50 -14.01
N ASN A 166 0.65 5.25 -12.97
CA ASN A 166 0.32 6.24 -11.94
C ASN A 166 1.40 6.36 -10.86
N LEU A 167 2.43 5.50 -10.90
CA LEU A 167 3.54 5.44 -9.95
C LEU A 167 3.07 5.29 -8.50
N ARG A 168 1.97 4.57 -8.27
CA ARG A 168 1.40 4.41 -6.92
C ARG A 168 0.63 3.11 -6.76
N VAL A 169 0.60 2.60 -5.53
CA VAL A 169 -0.15 1.41 -5.13
C VAL A 169 -1.06 1.76 -3.97
N LEU A 170 -2.33 1.42 -4.03
CA LEU A 170 -3.26 1.57 -2.91
C LEU A 170 -2.86 0.60 -1.79
N ILE A 171 -2.76 1.10 -0.55
CA ILE A 171 -2.36 0.28 0.60
C ILE A 171 -3.43 0.18 1.69
N ALA A 172 -4.35 1.14 1.74
CA ALA A 172 -5.47 1.11 2.67
C ALA A 172 -6.63 1.96 2.17
N GLN A 173 -7.84 1.58 2.55
CA GLN A 173 -9.02 2.45 2.58
C GLN A 173 -9.41 2.64 4.05
N VAL A 174 -9.69 3.89 4.44
CA VAL A 174 -10.06 4.26 5.81
C VAL A 174 -11.30 5.13 5.77
N THR A 175 -12.37 4.70 6.42
CA THR A 175 -13.60 5.48 6.54
C THR A 175 -13.84 5.82 8.00
N THR A 176 -13.71 7.10 8.35
CA THR A 176 -13.73 7.56 9.74
C THR A 176 -14.32 8.96 9.87
N CYS A 177 -14.77 9.31 11.08
CA CYS A 177 -15.39 10.59 11.42
C CYS A 177 -14.40 11.62 12.00
N GLY A 178 -13.15 11.30 12.16
CA GLY A 178 -12.18 12.20 12.80
C GLY A 178 -10.75 12.09 12.25
N ASN A 179 -9.84 12.74 12.92
CA ASN A 179 -8.41 12.61 12.63
C ASN A 179 -7.97 11.17 12.82
N TRP A 180 -7.03 10.74 12.01
CA TRP A 180 -6.51 9.39 12.07
C TRP A 180 -5.05 9.31 11.66
N SER A 181 -4.41 8.20 11.98
CA SER A 181 -3.03 7.95 11.59
C SER A 181 -2.82 6.52 11.11
N LEU A 182 -1.75 6.31 10.35
CA LEU A 182 -1.37 5.02 9.79
C LEU A 182 0.15 4.83 9.88
N GLN A 183 0.57 3.64 10.28
CA GLN A 183 1.96 3.22 10.29
C GLN A 183 2.10 1.82 9.70
N THR A 184 3.05 1.64 8.80
CA THR A 184 3.45 0.33 8.27
C THR A 184 4.82 0.42 7.60
N CYS A 185 5.55 -0.69 7.56
CA CYS A 185 6.69 -0.85 6.65
C CYS A 185 6.23 -1.46 5.33
N LEU A 186 7.01 -1.22 4.29
CA LEU A 186 6.79 -1.77 2.95
C LEU A 186 7.98 -2.64 2.56
N SER A 187 7.68 -3.80 2.00
CA SER A 187 8.62 -4.60 1.23
C SER A 187 8.31 -4.44 -0.25
N ILE A 188 9.33 -4.22 -1.07
CA ILE A 188 9.19 -3.76 -2.45
C ILE A 188 10.10 -4.58 -3.35
N PHE A 189 9.53 -5.24 -4.35
CA PHE A 189 10.30 -5.84 -5.43
C PHE A 189 10.69 -4.77 -6.46
N VAL A 190 12.00 -4.51 -6.57
CA VAL A 190 12.56 -3.54 -7.51
C VAL A 190 12.41 -4.06 -8.93
N ASP A 191 11.85 -3.26 -9.84
CA ASP A 191 11.59 -3.66 -11.24
C ASP A 191 10.80 -4.96 -11.38
N ALA A 192 9.92 -5.27 -10.43
CA ALA A 192 9.18 -6.53 -10.34
C ALA A 192 10.09 -7.78 -10.26
N ASP A 193 11.33 -7.63 -9.86
CA ASP A 193 12.28 -8.74 -9.67
C ASP A 193 12.16 -9.28 -8.23
N GLN A 194 11.55 -10.46 -8.07
CA GLN A 194 11.37 -11.12 -6.77
C GLN A 194 12.69 -11.51 -6.07
N THR A 195 13.82 -11.44 -6.79
CA THR A 195 15.16 -11.67 -6.21
C THR A 195 15.82 -10.38 -5.72
N ASN A 196 15.22 -9.23 -6.01
CA ASN A 196 15.73 -7.90 -5.65
C ASN A 196 14.69 -7.15 -4.80
N GLU A 197 14.77 -7.32 -3.49
CA GLU A 197 13.85 -6.77 -2.52
C GLU A 197 14.47 -5.60 -1.76
N ALA A 198 13.72 -4.52 -1.64
CA ALA A 198 14.05 -3.37 -0.81
C ALA A 198 12.98 -3.19 0.27
N GLN A 199 13.36 -2.66 1.42
CA GLN A 199 12.43 -2.34 2.51
C GLN A 199 12.44 -0.86 2.81
N SER A 200 11.28 -0.33 3.19
CA SER A 200 11.10 1.05 3.63
C SER A 200 10.14 1.08 4.79
N CYS A 201 10.52 1.74 5.89
CA CYS A 201 9.65 2.03 7.02
C CYS A 201 9.49 3.55 7.10
N PRO A 202 8.46 4.12 6.45
CA PRO A 202 8.23 5.55 6.47
C PRO A 202 7.84 6.05 7.86
N ASP A 203 7.95 7.36 8.04
CA ASP A 203 7.43 8.04 9.23
C ASP A 203 5.90 7.87 9.32
N LEU A 204 5.37 8.06 10.53
CA LEU A 204 3.94 8.05 10.82
C LEU A 204 3.18 8.99 9.86
N LEU A 205 2.16 8.45 9.20
CA LEU A 205 1.22 9.24 8.43
C LEU A 205 0.12 9.75 9.37
N GLU A 206 -0.03 11.07 9.48
CA GLU A 206 -1.11 11.71 10.22
C GLU A 206 -2.04 12.43 9.23
N VAL A 207 -3.35 12.23 9.38
CA VAL A 207 -4.39 12.81 8.52
C VAL A 207 -5.37 13.61 9.34
N VAL A 208 -5.55 14.88 8.95
CA VAL A 208 -6.52 15.78 9.56
C VAL A 208 -7.83 15.67 8.79
N HIS A 209 -8.89 15.30 9.48
CA HIS A 209 -10.23 15.24 8.92
C HIS A 209 -10.76 16.66 8.68
N PRO A 210 -11.33 16.98 7.50
CA PRO A 210 -11.73 18.34 7.15
C PRO A 210 -12.92 18.87 7.99
N TYR A 211 -13.72 17.98 8.57
CA TYR A 211 -14.83 18.32 9.46
C TYR A 211 -14.48 17.97 10.90
N ILE A 212 -13.83 18.89 11.60
CA ILE A 212 -13.63 18.81 13.04
C ILE A 212 -14.45 19.96 13.66
N ASP A 213 -15.74 19.77 13.77
CA ASP A 213 -16.58 20.55 14.67
C ASP A 213 -17.26 19.58 15.64
N GLY A 214 -16.55 19.26 16.70
CA GLY A 214 -17.14 18.56 17.81
C GLY A 214 -16.52 17.22 18.10
N GLU A 215 -16.27 17.11 19.31
CA GLU A 215 -15.85 15.94 20.07
C GLU A 215 -16.57 14.67 19.59
N CYS A 216 -15.77 13.73 19.09
CA CYS A 216 -16.21 12.34 19.04
C CYS A 216 -16.33 11.78 20.45
#